data_90ea4455bf4737869502682c0d1853c8
#
_entry.id   90ea4455bf4737869502682c0d1853c8
#
_cell.length_a   1.000
_cell.length_b   1.000
_cell.length_c   1.000
_cell.angle_alpha   90.00
_cell.angle_beta   90.00
_cell.angle_gamma   90.00
#
_symmetry.space_group_name_H-M   'P 1'
#
loop_
_entity.id
_entity.type
_entity.pdbx_description
1 polymer ?
#
loop_
_entity_poly.entity_id
_entity_poly.type
_entity_poly.pdbx_seq_one_letter_code
_entity_poly.pdbx_strand_id
1 'polypeptide(L)'
;FYRRSAPDSWVWPSAVLHYLLVGWKRGLNPSRVFDTNFYLGRYRDVRGSDANPLMHYVLHGEEEGRLATQSGAIFRTELHPELAPLPIFAVPGEERSRLTVVIDDHTPKLLGVGYVPLVALATRAALAAGWGLRLLIRSTTIPTRDISDAVKQAMPDKRPLLEIARREPGHTDDVEAVDGEYWWASSISSFESLRTLVPAAQLTWVVSADEAARHQAGELRLRVTAALNDRNTSTISLGGIGLVTDGPHISVDALPALLGVTPSSSSKKTLGIVADASSPESLVSRSVAAIDEALARGLVDNSEWEPHFIGLDARPITLMGSVVATQSACGTPEEWADALSHADALVVLRAGTEGAWIAREAASAGIATQDLTPESDAMTSDIADLATSIAQVTSQKPAKPVSVTWDAVVKRVLRHMGASA
;
A
#
# COMPACT_ATOMS: atom_id res chain seq x y z
N PHE A 1 -18.69 -32.51 -6.55
CA PHE A 1 -19.08 -31.88 -5.27
C PHE A 1 -20.49 -32.34 -4.88
N TYR A 2 -21.55 -31.92 -5.57
CA TYR A 2 -22.94 -32.12 -5.15
C TYR A 2 -23.29 -33.61 -4.88
N ARG A 3 -22.93 -34.51 -5.79
CA ARG A 3 -23.22 -35.94 -5.63
C ARG A 3 -22.55 -36.57 -4.39
N ARG A 4 -21.46 -35.99 -3.90
CA ARG A 4 -20.79 -36.48 -2.66
C ARG A 4 -21.56 -36.04 -1.42
N SER A 5 -22.18 -34.85 -1.44
CA SER A 5 -22.99 -34.33 -0.31
C SER A 5 -24.46 -34.80 -0.36
N ALA A 6 -24.87 -35.33 -1.49
CA ALA A 6 -26.23 -35.84 -1.74
C ALA A 6 -26.21 -37.26 -2.40
N PRO A 7 -25.89 -38.32 -1.63
CA PRO A 7 -25.77 -39.67 -2.18
C PRO A 7 -27.01 -40.16 -2.94
N ASP A 8 -28.22 -39.75 -2.53
CA ASP A 8 -29.48 -40.05 -3.19
C ASP A 8 -29.63 -39.39 -4.58
N SER A 9 -28.78 -38.40 -4.88
CA SER A 9 -28.75 -37.79 -6.22
C SER A 9 -28.23 -38.71 -7.33
N TRP A 10 -27.64 -39.88 -6.97
CA TRP A 10 -27.13 -40.83 -7.94
C TRP A 10 -28.20 -41.57 -8.71
N VAL A 11 -29.38 -41.72 -8.13
CA VAL A 11 -30.55 -42.33 -8.80
C VAL A 11 -31.31 -41.37 -9.72
N TRP A 12 -30.91 -40.09 -9.72
CA TRP A 12 -31.54 -39.07 -10.55
C TRP A 12 -30.82 -38.92 -11.89
N PRO A 13 -31.55 -38.60 -12.96
CA PRO A 13 -30.97 -38.40 -14.29
C PRO A 13 -29.86 -37.34 -14.29
N SER A 14 -30.00 -36.32 -13.45
CA SER A 14 -29.05 -35.22 -13.32
C SER A 14 -28.92 -34.74 -11.86
N ALA A 15 -27.70 -34.43 -11.43
CA ALA A 15 -27.45 -33.78 -10.14
C ALA A 15 -28.12 -32.39 -10.05
N VAL A 16 -28.19 -31.69 -11.18
CA VAL A 16 -28.86 -30.39 -11.27
C VAL A 16 -30.35 -30.54 -11.04
N LEU A 17 -30.98 -31.53 -11.70
CA LEU A 17 -32.43 -31.77 -11.56
C LEU A 17 -32.77 -32.18 -10.12
N HIS A 18 -31.96 -33.01 -9.48
CA HIS A 18 -32.15 -33.37 -8.09
C HIS A 18 -32.04 -32.11 -7.19
N TYR A 19 -31.04 -31.25 -7.40
CA TYR A 19 -30.93 -30.02 -6.62
C TYR A 19 -32.14 -29.11 -6.81
N LEU A 20 -32.56 -28.86 -8.08
CA LEU A 20 -33.66 -27.96 -8.40
C LEU A 20 -35.00 -28.39 -7.81
N LEU A 21 -35.25 -29.69 -7.68
CA LEU A 21 -36.53 -30.20 -7.21
C LEU A 21 -36.54 -30.58 -5.71
N VAL A 22 -35.43 -31.07 -5.20
CA VAL A 22 -35.36 -31.65 -3.86
C VAL A 22 -34.24 -31.06 -3.00
N GLY A 23 -33.04 -30.91 -3.55
CA GLY A 23 -31.86 -30.66 -2.77
C GLY A 23 -31.87 -29.31 -2.06
N TRP A 24 -32.36 -28.26 -2.71
CA TRP A 24 -32.39 -26.93 -2.08
C TRP A 24 -33.37 -26.86 -0.88
N LYS A 25 -34.49 -27.62 -0.95
CA LYS A 25 -35.46 -27.70 0.17
C LYS A 25 -34.85 -28.39 1.41
N ARG A 26 -33.82 -29.18 1.20
CA ARG A 26 -33.04 -29.84 2.26
C ARG A 26 -31.84 -29.01 2.69
N GLY A 27 -31.66 -27.82 2.17
CA GLY A 27 -30.51 -26.95 2.47
C GLY A 27 -29.19 -27.44 1.88
N LEU A 28 -29.20 -28.34 0.88
CA LEU A 28 -27.99 -28.82 0.25
C LEU A 28 -27.41 -27.75 -0.66
N ASN A 29 -26.08 -27.60 -0.68
CA ASN A 29 -25.39 -26.65 -1.52
C ASN A 29 -25.11 -27.26 -2.92
N PRO A 30 -25.48 -26.58 -4.03
CA PRO A 30 -25.30 -27.11 -5.38
C PRO A 30 -23.85 -27.17 -5.79
N SER A 31 -23.04 -26.27 -5.24
CA SER A 31 -21.61 -26.13 -5.50
C SER A 31 -20.90 -25.57 -4.25
N ARG A 32 -19.57 -25.39 -4.32
CA ARG A 32 -18.80 -24.73 -3.27
C ARG A 32 -19.02 -23.21 -3.23
N VAL A 33 -19.54 -22.65 -4.33
CA VAL A 33 -19.68 -21.21 -4.54
C VAL A 33 -21.09 -20.69 -4.30
N PHE A 34 -22.00 -21.56 -3.84
CA PHE A 34 -23.38 -21.19 -3.51
C PHE A 34 -23.84 -21.89 -2.23
N ASP A 35 -24.18 -21.13 -1.20
CA ASP A 35 -24.72 -21.62 0.05
C ASP A 35 -26.22 -21.36 0.11
N THR A 36 -26.99 -22.43 -0.03
CA THR A 36 -28.45 -22.44 -0.04
C THR A 36 -29.04 -21.86 1.24
N ASN A 37 -28.53 -22.27 2.39
CA ASN A 37 -29.04 -21.84 3.69
C ASN A 37 -28.70 -20.38 3.98
N PHE A 38 -27.48 -19.95 3.64
CA PHE A 38 -27.10 -18.56 3.72
C PHE A 38 -27.98 -17.68 2.86
N TYR A 39 -28.18 -18.05 1.57
CA TYR A 39 -28.97 -17.26 0.63
C TYR A 39 -30.40 -17.09 1.10
N LEU A 40 -31.07 -18.18 1.49
CA LEU A 40 -32.41 -18.14 2.04
C LEU A 40 -32.52 -17.45 3.39
N GLY A 41 -31.50 -17.53 4.23
CA GLY A 41 -31.43 -16.85 5.52
C GLY A 41 -31.32 -15.32 5.37
N ARG A 42 -30.49 -14.88 4.40
CA ARG A 42 -30.22 -13.47 4.16
C ARG A 42 -31.32 -12.77 3.38
N TYR A 43 -31.88 -13.41 2.35
CA TYR A 43 -32.87 -12.82 1.45
C TYR A 43 -34.26 -13.36 1.74
N ARG A 44 -34.99 -12.63 2.61
CA ARG A 44 -36.32 -13.03 3.09
C ARG A 44 -37.37 -13.07 1.98
N ASP A 45 -37.23 -12.22 0.98
CA ASP A 45 -38.07 -12.15 -0.21
C ASP A 45 -38.00 -13.47 -1.00
N VAL A 46 -36.77 -14.00 -1.21
CA VAL A 46 -36.57 -15.28 -1.90
C VAL A 46 -37.13 -16.44 -1.07
N ARG A 47 -36.90 -16.44 0.24
CA ARG A 47 -37.46 -17.47 1.12
C ARG A 47 -38.96 -17.46 1.16
N GLY A 48 -39.59 -16.28 1.08
CA GLY A 48 -41.04 -16.11 1.08
C GLY A 48 -41.72 -16.47 -0.24
N SER A 49 -40.99 -16.48 -1.36
CA SER A 49 -41.52 -16.74 -2.69
C SER A 49 -41.55 -18.22 -3.07
N ASP A 50 -41.01 -19.11 -2.23
CA ASP A 50 -40.81 -20.56 -2.55
C ASP A 50 -40.03 -20.79 -3.88
N ALA A 51 -39.27 -19.78 -4.32
CA ALA A 51 -38.41 -19.86 -5.48
C ALA A 51 -37.11 -20.62 -5.15
N ASN A 52 -36.62 -21.39 -6.14
CA ASN A 52 -35.32 -22.03 -5.99
C ASN A 52 -34.24 -20.97 -5.85
N PRO A 53 -33.45 -20.98 -4.75
CA PRO A 53 -32.48 -19.91 -4.42
C PRO A 53 -31.36 -19.77 -5.46
N LEU A 54 -30.90 -20.88 -6.07
CA LEU A 54 -29.88 -20.81 -7.12
C LEU A 54 -30.43 -20.21 -8.39
N MET A 55 -31.65 -20.61 -8.77
CA MET A 55 -32.34 -20.04 -9.96
C MET A 55 -32.56 -18.54 -9.77
N HIS A 56 -33.00 -18.12 -8.59
CA HIS A 56 -33.17 -16.70 -8.29
C HIS A 56 -31.83 -15.96 -8.39
N TYR A 57 -30.75 -16.53 -7.82
CA TYR A 57 -29.45 -15.92 -7.86
C TYR A 57 -28.94 -15.70 -9.28
N VAL A 58 -29.04 -16.76 -10.13
CA VAL A 58 -28.56 -16.71 -11.51
C VAL A 58 -29.38 -15.74 -12.38
N LEU A 59 -30.70 -15.67 -12.15
CA LEU A 59 -31.58 -14.84 -12.99
C LEU A 59 -31.65 -13.38 -12.56
N HIS A 60 -31.48 -13.09 -11.28
CA HIS A 60 -31.70 -11.77 -10.72
C HIS A 60 -30.63 -11.38 -9.68
N GLY A 61 -30.30 -12.28 -8.75
CA GLY A 61 -29.51 -11.97 -7.59
C GLY A 61 -28.07 -11.55 -7.91
N GLU A 62 -27.48 -12.10 -8.95
CA GLU A 62 -26.13 -11.73 -9.39
C GLU A 62 -26.11 -10.30 -9.92
N GLU A 63 -27.08 -9.92 -10.75
CA GLU A 63 -27.23 -8.57 -11.29
C GLU A 63 -27.58 -7.55 -10.19
N GLU A 64 -28.38 -7.96 -9.20
CA GLU A 64 -28.72 -7.17 -8.02
C GLU A 64 -27.56 -7.08 -7.00
N GLY A 65 -26.40 -7.70 -7.26
CA GLY A 65 -25.25 -7.72 -6.35
C GLY A 65 -25.46 -8.53 -5.06
N ARG A 66 -26.41 -9.48 -5.06
CA ARG A 66 -26.66 -10.37 -3.91
C ARG A 66 -25.51 -11.35 -3.72
N LEU A 67 -25.22 -11.68 -2.48
CA LEU A 67 -24.14 -12.61 -2.14
C LEU A 67 -24.63 -14.05 -2.19
N ALA A 68 -23.93 -14.92 -2.92
CA ALA A 68 -24.24 -16.34 -3.03
C ALA A 68 -23.85 -17.16 -1.79
N THR A 69 -22.91 -16.66 -0.99
CA THR A 69 -22.38 -17.30 0.23
C THR A 69 -22.16 -16.26 1.32
N GLN A 70 -22.01 -16.73 2.56
CA GLN A 70 -21.72 -15.87 3.70
C GLN A 70 -20.42 -15.05 3.50
N SER A 71 -19.46 -15.60 2.81
CA SER A 71 -18.21 -14.92 2.51
C SER A 71 -18.28 -14.09 1.23
N GLY A 72 -19.35 -14.12 0.45
CA GLY A 72 -19.47 -13.35 -0.83
C GLY A 72 -18.28 -13.49 -1.78
N ALA A 73 -17.23 -14.00 -1.21
CA ALA A 73 -15.87 -14.02 -1.66
C ALA A 73 -15.46 -15.32 -2.37
N ILE A 74 -16.22 -16.42 -2.27
CA ILE A 74 -15.72 -17.71 -2.78
C ILE A 74 -15.59 -17.72 -4.30
N PHE A 75 -16.45 -17.01 -5.01
CA PHE A 75 -16.29 -16.86 -6.47
C PHE A 75 -15.16 -15.90 -6.83
N ARG A 76 -14.89 -14.93 -5.95
CA ARG A 76 -13.84 -13.92 -6.12
C ARG A 76 -12.47 -14.39 -5.62
N THR A 77 -12.43 -15.32 -4.67
CA THR A 77 -11.19 -15.91 -4.15
C THR A 77 -10.49 -16.86 -5.12
N GLU A 78 -11.18 -17.42 -6.12
CA GLU A 78 -10.50 -18.17 -7.19
C GLU A 78 -9.76 -17.22 -8.16
N LEU A 79 -10.30 -16.01 -8.36
CA LEU A 79 -9.68 -14.97 -9.20
C LEU A 79 -8.72 -14.07 -8.42
N HIS A 80 -9.01 -13.86 -7.14
CA HIS A 80 -8.28 -12.97 -6.24
C HIS A 80 -8.08 -13.63 -4.88
N PRO A 81 -7.19 -14.64 -4.77
CA PRO A 81 -6.93 -15.35 -3.51
C PRO A 81 -6.43 -14.43 -2.40
N GLU A 82 -5.84 -13.29 -2.77
CA GLU A 82 -5.40 -12.24 -1.85
C GLU A 82 -6.54 -11.55 -1.11
N LEU A 83 -7.78 -11.58 -1.66
CA LEU A 83 -8.98 -11.02 -1.02
C LEU A 83 -9.68 -12.02 -0.09
N ALA A 84 -9.23 -13.28 -0.07
CA ALA A 84 -9.83 -14.29 0.80
C ALA A 84 -9.75 -13.84 2.27
N PRO A 85 -10.83 -14.04 3.07
CA PRO A 85 -10.78 -13.77 4.50
C PRO A 85 -9.59 -14.49 5.15
N LEU A 86 -8.87 -13.77 6.01
CA LEU A 86 -7.81 -14.38 6.80
C LEU A 86 -8.45 -15.28 7.85
N PRO A 87 -8.13 -16.58 7.91
CA PRO A 87 -8.70 -17.44 8.92
C PRO A 87 -8.18 -17.04 10.31
N ILE A 88 -9.00 -16.33 11.06
CA ILE A 88 -8.67 -15.85 12.41
C ILE A 88 -9.47 -16.64 13.43
N PHE A 89 -8.80 -17.14 14.49
CA PHE A 89 -9.49 -17.66 15.65
C PHE A 89 -9.09 -16.90 16.91
N ALA A 90 -10.07 -16.60 17.75
CA ALA A 90 -9.84 -15.92 19.01
C ALA A 90 -9.33 -16.89 20.07
N VAL A 91 -8.25 -16.53 20.75
CA VAL A 91 -7.74 -17.25 21.91
C VAL A 91 -8.25 -16.56 23.16
N PRO A 92 -9.16 -17.18 23.91
CA PRO A 92 -9.69 -16.60 25.14
C PRO A 92 -8.63 -16.52 26.22
N GLY A 93 -8.56 -15.39 26.92
CA GLY A 93 -7.80 -15.23 28.16
C GLY A 93 -6.35 -14.78 28.03
N GLU A 94 -5.84 -14.47 26.86
CA GLU A 94 -4.57 -13.76 26.71
C GLU A 94 -4.81 -12.24 26.63
N GLU A 95 -4.70 -11.53 27.73
CA GLU A 95 -4.77 -10.06 27.81
C GLU A 95 -3.46 -9.40 27.29
N ARG A 96 -2.88 -9.88 26.24
CA ARG A 96 -1.71 -9.24 25.63
C ARG A 96 -2.15 -8.32 24.50
N SER A 97 -2.27 -7.04 24.79
CA SER A 97 -2.47 -6.05 23.73
C SER A 97 -1.36 -6.17 22.68
N ARG A 98 -1.76 -6.32 21.43
CA ARG A 98 -0.86 -6.52 20.30
C ARG A 98 -1.31 -5.68 19.11
N LEU A 99 -0.36 -5.16 18.37
CA LEU A 99 -0.58 -4.59 17.05
C LEU A 99 -0.14 -5.61 15.99
N THR A 100 -1.05 -6.01 15.14
CA THR A 100 -0.73 -6.85 13.97
C THR A 100 -0.79 -6.02 12.69
N VAL A 101 0.29 -6.01 11.93
CA VAL A 101 0.38 -5.40 10.61
C VAL A 101 0.40 -6.47 9.56
N VAL A 102 -0.58 -6.47 8.66
CA VAL A 102 -0.64 -7.41 7.54
C VAL A 102 0.05 -6.79 6.33
N ILE A 103 1.07 -7.47 5.82
CA ILE A 103 1.88 -7.06 4.68
C ILE A 103 1.68 -8.07 3.56
N ASP A 104 1.26 -7.63 2.40
CA ASP A 104 0.99 -8.47 1.23
C ASP A 104 1.65 -7.93 -0.05
N ASP A 105 1.42 -8.60 -1.18
CA ASP A 105 2.02 -8.23 -2.47
C ASP A 105 1.56 -6.85 -2.99
N HIS A 106 0.44 -6.33 -2.49
CA HIS A 106 -0.07 -4.99 -2.81
C HIS A 106 0.38 -3.91 -1.82
N THR A 107 1.06 -4.29 -0.73
CA THR A 107 1.62 -3.32 0.22
C THR A 107 2.61 -2.40 -0.48
N PRO A 108 2.43 -1.08 -0.40
CA PRO A 108 3.34 -0.14 -1.04
C PRO A 108 4.78 -0.29 -0.55
N LYS A 109 5.70 -0.47 -1.48
CA LYS A 109 7.14 -0.32 -1.23
C LYS A 109 7.53 1.11 -1.56
N LEU A 110 7.83 1.91 -0.56
CA LEU A 110 8.25 3.28 -0.81
C LEU A 110 9.68 3.31 -1.35
N LEU A 111 9.89 4.12 -2.38
CA LEU A 111 11.17 4.23 -3.07
C LEU A 111 12.31 4.52 -2.07
N GLY A 112 13.37 3.76 -2.19
CA GLY A 112 14.57 3.90 -1.36
C GLY A 112 14.47 3.35 0.06
N VAL A 113 13.27 3.15 0.59
CA VAL A 113 13.07 2.70 1.97
C VAL A 113 12.15 1.49 2.12
N GLY A 114 11.58 0.99 1.02
CA GLY A 114 10.76 -0.22 1.03
C GLY A 114 9.61 -0.17 2.03
N TYR A 115 9.61 -1.12 2.97
CA TYR A 115 8.59 -1.21 4.03
C TYR A 115 8.97 -0.44 5.31
N VAL A 116 10.14 0.20 5.36
CA VAL A 116 10.67 0.84 6.58
C VAL A 116 9.69 1.85 7.19
N PRO A 117 9.02 2.74 6.44
CA PRO A 117 8.10 3.71 7.04
C PRO A 117 6.91 3.07 7.76
N LEU A 118 6.31 2.05 7.16
CA LEU A 118 5.20 1.30 7.76
C LEU A 118 5.66 0.58 9.03
N VAL A 119 6.77 -0.15 8.94
CA VAL A 119 7.34 -0.91 10.05
C VAL A 119 7.83 0.02 11.17
N ALA A 120 8.45 1.16 10.83
CA ALA A 120 8.90 2.14 11.80
C ALA A 120 7.73 2.75 12.58
N LEU A 121 6.66 3.12 11.89
CA LEU A 121 5.48 3.68 12.53
C LEU A 121 4.81 2.64 13.44
N ALA A 122 4.63 1.41 12.96
CA ALA A 122 4.03 0.32 13.73
C ALA A 122 4.87 -0.04 14.96
N THR A 123 6.18 -0.17 14.81
CA THR A 123 7.10 -0.49 15.90
C THR A 123 7.04 0.56 17.00
N ARG A 124 7.05 1.83 16.63
CA ARG A 124 7.00 2.94 17.60
C ARG A 124 5.63 3.08 18.25
N ALA A 125 4.54 2.86 17.50
CA ALA A 125 3.20 2.83 18.05
C ALA A 125 3.05 1.70 19.09
N ALA A 126 3.50 0.49 18.75
CA ALA A 126 3.47 -0.64 19.67
C ALA A 126 4.30 -0.39 20.94
N LEU A 127 5.51 0.17 20.80
CA LEU A 127 6.36 0.52 21.97
C LEU A 127 5.73 1.57 22.87
N ALA A 128 5.19 2.63 22.30
CA ALA A 128 4.58 3.72 23.08
C ALA A 128 3.32 3.27 23.82
N ALA A 129 2.59 2.30 23.25
CA ALA A 129 1.41 1.72 23.87
C ALA A 129 1.74 0.53 24.82
N GLY A 130 3.00 0.09 24.88
CA GLY A 130 3.39 -1.10 25.65
C GLY A 130 2.89 -2.42 25.06
N TRP A 131 2.60 -2.44 23.74
CA TRP A 131 2.07 -3.60 23.03
C TRP A 131 3.15 -4.48 22.41
N GLY A 132 2.81 -5.74 22.16
CA GLY A 132 3.54 -6.58 21.22
C GLY A 132 3.31 -6.12 19.78
N LEU A 133 4.22 -6.47 18.89
CA LEU A 133 4.09 -6.24 17.45
C LEU A 133 4.15 -7.56 16.69
N ARG A 134 3.17 -7.83 15.86
CA ARG A 134 3.22 -8.92 14.88
C ARG A 134 3.24 -8.35 13.47
N LEU A 135 4.21 -8.77 12.67
CA LEU A 135 4.27 -8.53 11.24
C LEU A 135 3.84 -9.81 10.53
N LEU A 136 2.64 -9.80 9.97
CA LEU A 136 2.04 -10.94 9.28
C LEU A 136 2.25 -10.79 7.78
N ILE A 137 3.15 -11.59 7.22
CA ILE A 137 3.47 -11.57 5.79
C ILE A 137 2.49 -12.49 5.06
N ARG A 138 1.60 -11.90 4.28
CA ARG A 138 0.61 -12.59 3.46
C ARG A 138 1.00 -12.52 1.98
N SER A 139 2.13 -13.10 1.66
CA SER A 139 2.71 -13.04 0.33
C SER A 139 3.56 -14.28 0.06
N THR A 140 3.60 -14.69 -1.21
CA THR A 140 4.54 -15.70 -1.71
C THR A 140 5.83 -15.07 -2.23
N THR A 141 5.82 -13.78 -2.57
CA THR A 141 6.93 -13.09 -3.24
C THR A 141 7.79 -12.26 -2.31
N ILE A 142 7.23 -11.73 -1.20
CA ILE A 142 7.98 -10.88 -0.27
C ILE A 142 8.94 -11.74 0.57
N PRO A 143 10.26 -11.54 0.47
CA PRO A 143 11.21 -12.26 1.32
C PRO A 143 11.06 -11.82 2.80
N THR A 144 11.11 -12.78 3.72
CA THR A 144 11.11 -12.45 5.16
C THR A 144 12.30 -11.56 5.56
N ARG A 145 13.40 -11.66 4.82
CA ARG A 145 14.59 -10.83 5.00
C ARG A 145 14.27 -9.33 4.83
N ASP A 146 13.51 -8.95 3.80
CA ASP A 146 13.16 -7.54 3.54
C ASP A 146 12.45 -6.91 4.74
N ILE A 147 11.54 -7.68 5.36
CA ILE A 147 10.82 -7.24 6.56
C ILE A 147 11.75 -7.20 7.78
N SER A 148 12.63 -8.19 7.94
CA SER A 148 13.60 -8.22 9.03
C SER A 148 14.60 -7.06 8.94
N ASP A 149 15.02 -6.70 7.76
CA ASP A 149 15.93 -5.57 7.53
C ASP A 149 15.20 -4.23 7.77
N ALA A 150 13.93 -4.12 7.33
CA ALA A 150 13.11 -2.96 7.69
C ALA A 150 12.95 -2.78 9.20
N VAL A 151 12.78 -3.87 9.95
CA VAL A 151 12.71 -3.83 11.44
C VAL A 151 14.03 -3.36 12.04
N LYS A 152 15.16 -3.89 11.56
CA LYS A 152 16.49 -3.46 12.05
C LYS A 152 16.73 -1.97 11.85
N GLN A 153 16.34 -1.45 10.67
CA GLN A 153 16.50 -0.05 10.33
C GLN A 153 15.52 0.86 11.08
N ALA A 154 14.31 0.38 11.31
CA ALA A 154 13.28 1.15 12.01
C ALA A 154 13.63 1.47 13.47
N MET A 155 14.29 0.56 14.19
CA MET A 155 14.58 0.67 15.63
C MET A 155 15.83 -0.09 16.06
N PRO A 156 17.00 0.53 16.02
CA PRO A 156 18.24 -0.12 16.42
C PRO A 156 18.31 -0.43 17.93
N ASP A 157 17.81 0.46 18.79
CA ASP A 157 18.07 0.42 20.24
C ASP A 157 16.97 -0.20 21.09
N LYS A 158 15.71 -0.12 20.66
CA LYS A 158 14.55 -0.69 21.37
C LYS A 158 13.64 -1.43 20.42
N ARG A 159 13.16 -2.60 20.83
CA ARG A 159 12.20 -3.40 20.08
C ARG A 159 11.03 -3.80 20.96
N PRO A 160 9.79 -3.78 20.47
CA PRO A 160 8.69 -4.44 21.13
C PRO A 160 8.91 -5.95 21.12
N LEU A 161 8.10 -6.69 21.85
CA LEU A 161 8.00 -8.13 21.62
C LEU A 161 7.54 -8.33 20.18
N LEU A 162 8.44 -8.84 19.32
CA LEU A 162 8.23 -8.91 17.88
C LEU A 162 8.02 -10.36 17.43
N GLU A 163 6.93 -10.57 16.71
CA GLU A 163 6.65 -11.77 15.95
C GLU A 163 6.65 -11.47 14.46
N ILE A 164 7.33 -12.27 13.65
CA ILE A 164 7.23 -12.25 12.19
C ILE A 164 6.64 -13.59 11.76
N ALA A 165 5.42 -13.56 11.29
CA ALA A 165 4.69 -14.73 10.85
C ALA A 165 4.41 -14.68 9.34
N ARG A 166 4.37 -15.82 8.68
CA ARG A 166 3.99 -15.93 7.27
C ARG A 166 2.71 -16.75 7.14
N ARG A 167 1.80 -16.25 6.34
CA ARG A 167 0.57 -16.94 5.93
C ARG A 167 0.29 -16.62 4.46
N GLU A 168 0.57 -17.56 3.59
CA GLU A 168 0.35 -17.36 2.16
C GLU A 168 -1.14 -17.25 1.83
N PRO A 169 -1.51 -16.48 0.78
CA PRO A 169 -2.88 -16.43 0.31
C PRO A 169 -3.39 -17.84 -0.04
N GLY A 170 -4.61 -18.16 0.38
CA GLY A 170 -5.22 -19.48 0.14
C GLY A 170 -4.84 -20.57 1.14
N HIS A 171 -3.90 -20.34 2.05
CA HIS A 171 -3.66 -21.25 3.18
C HIS A 171 -4.84 -21.22 4.15
N THR A 172 -5.17 -22.39 4.68
CA THR A 172 -6.28 -22.59 5.63
C THR A 172 -5.83 -22.59 7.10
N ASP A 173 -4.54 -22.41 7.35
CA ASP A 173 -4.02 -22.36 8.71
C ASP A 173 -4.52 -21.11 9.43
N ASP A 174 -5.14 -21.32 10.57
CA ASP A 174 -5.71 -20.26 11.37
C ASP A 174 -4.63 -19.34 11.94
N VAL A 175 -4.95 -18.06 11.97
CA VAL A 175 -4.15 -17.03 12.64
C VAL A 175 -4.77 -16.75 13.99
N GLU A 176 -3.98 -16.95 15.01
CA GLU A 176 -4.38 -16.65 16.39
C GLU A 176 -4.57 -15.15 16.60
N ALA A 177 -5.70 -14.75 17.16
CA ALA A 177 -5.97 -13.39 17.57
C ALA A 177 -6.24 -13.35 19.09
N VAL A 178 -5.72 -12.32 19.74
CA VAL A 178 -5.92 -12.08 21.16
C VAL A 178 -6.98 -11.00 21.39
N ASP A 179 -7.63 -11.03 22.54
CA ASP A 179 -8.60 -10.00 22.90
C ASP A 179 -7.92 -8.62 22.95
N GLY A 180 -8.55 -7.61 22.32
CA GLY A 180 -7.99 -6.26 22.24
C GLY A 180 -6.85 -6.08 21.24
N GLU A 181 -6.66 -7.01 20.32
CA GLU A 181 -5.68 -6.88 19.25
C GLU A 181 -6.09 -5.81 18.25
N TYR A 182 -5.15 -4.91 17.92
CA TYR A 182 -5.30 -3.92 16.83
C TYR A 182 -4.68 -4.45 15.55
N TRP A 183 -5.33 -4.15 14.43
CA TRP A 183 -4.94 -4.63 13.12
C TRP A 183 -4.71 -3.49 12.16
N TRP A 184 -3.56 -3.48 11.52
CA TRP A 184 -3.27 -2.59 10.40
C TRP A 184 -3.24 -3.38 9.10
N ALA A 185 -4.14 -3.03 8.20
CA ALA A 185 -4.08 -3.47 6.81
C ALA A 185 -3.20 -2.50 6.03
N SER A 186 -2.25 -2.99 5.26
CA SER A 186 -1.31 -2.16 4.51
C SER A 186 -1.65 -2.01 3.02
N SER A 187 -2.73 -2.67 2.59
CA SER A 187 -3.25 -2.63 1.23
C SER A 187 -4.76 -2.85 1.23
N ILE A 188 -5.40 -2.63 0.07
CA ILE A 188 -6.82 -2.99 -0.10
C ILE A 188 -7.04 -4.49 0.08
N SER A 189 -6.13 -5.34 -0.35
CA SER A 189 -6.26 -6.80 -0.24
C SER A 189 -6.23 -7.26 1.22
N SER A 190 -5.30 -6.76 2.02
CA SER A 190 -5.26 -7.04 3.46
C SER A 190 -6.47 -6.44 4.19
N PHE A 191 -6.93 -5.24 3.80
CA PHE A 191 -8.12 -4.63 4.38
C PHE A 191 -9.38 -5.46 4.13
N GLU A 192 -9.63 -5.85 2.87
CA GLU A 192 -10.78 -6.68 2.50
C GLU A 192 -10.76 -8.05 3.19
N SER A 193 -9.59 -8.62 3.40
CA SER A 193 -9.44 -9.91 4.08
C SER A 193 -9.73 -9.87 5.58
N LEU A 194 -9.68 -8.69 6.19
CA LEU A 194 -9.85 -8.48 7.62
C LEU A 194 -11.21 -7.87 8.00
N ARG A 195 -11.78 -7.00 7.16
CA ARG A 195 -12.91 -6.15 7.52
C ARG A 195 -14.19 -6.88 7.97
N THR A 196 -14.33 -8.15 7.57
CA THR A 196 -15.47 -8.98 8.00
C THR A 196 -15.21 -9.78 9.27
N LEU A 197 -13.96 -9.84 9.71
CA LEU A 197 -13.50 -10.67 10.81
C LEU A 197 -13.08 -9.86 12.03
N VAL A 198 -12.55 -8.66 11.79
CA VAL A 198 -12.03 -7.77 12.83
C VAL A 198 -13.05 -6.66 13.07
N PRO A 199 -13.37 -6.32 14.34
CA PRO A 199 -14.21 -5.17 14.65
C PRO A 199 -13.65 -3.88 14.04
N ALA A 200 -14.51 -3.03 13.46
CA ALA A 200 -14.09 -1.79 12.80
C ALA A 200 -13.26 -0.87 13.71
N ALA A 201 -13.53 -0.86 15.01
CA ALA A 201 -12.75 -0.08 15.99
C ALA A 201 -11.31 -0.58 16.20
N GLN A 202 -11.01 -1.81 15.79
CA GLN A 202 -9.69 -2.44 15.92
C GLN A 202 -8.97 -2.57 14.58
N LEU A 203 -9.61 -2.20 13.48
CA LEU A 203 -9.05 -2.27 12.13
C LEU A 203 -8.76 -0.88 11.60
N THR A 204 -7.52 -0.65 11.21
CA THR A 204 -7.10 0.58 10.53
C THR A 204 -6.42 0.22 9.21
N TRP A 205 -6.83 0.89 8.14
CA TRP A 205 -6.17 0.76 6.85
C TRP A 205 -5.08 1.83 6.72
N VAL A 206 -3.82 1.39 6.62
CA VAL A 206 -2.69 2.25 6.32
C VAL A 206 -2.58 2.35 4.81
N VAL A 207 -2.96 3.49 4.27
CA VAL A 207 -3.17 3.70 2.84
C VAL A 207 -2.12 4.64 2.26
N SER A 208 -1.71 4.39 1.03
CA SER A 208 -1.01 5.40 0.24
C SER A 208 -2.02 6.27 -0.51
N ALA A 209 -1.69 7.52 -0.75
CA ALA A 209 -2.61 8.46 -1.41
C ALA A 209 -2.96 8.08 -2.85
N ASP A 210 -2.08 7.33 -3.51
CA ASP A 210 -2.24 6.82 -4.87
C ASP A 210 -2.80 5.40 -4.95
N GLU A 211 -3.31 4.85 -3.84
CA GLU A 211 -3.79 3.47 -3.76
C GLU A 211 -4.79 3.14 -4.89
N ALA A 212 -5.75 4.05 -5.15
CA ALA A 212 -6.71 3.85 -6.24
C ALA A 212 -6.05 3.88 -7.63
N ALA A 213 -5.01 4.67 -7.81
CA ALA A 213 -4.29 4.79 -9.09
C ALA A 213 -3.38 3.58 -9.36
N ARG A 214 -2.91 2.91 -8.31
CA ARG A 214 -2.07 1.70 -8.41
C ARG A 214 -2.81 0.53 -9.03
N HIS A 215 -4.13 0.48 -8.87
CA HIS A 215 -4.93 -0.58 -9.43
C HIS A 215 -5.49 -0.13 -10.77
N GLN A 216 -5.24 -0.92 -11.81
CA GLN A 216 -5.89 -0.75 -13.10
C GLN A 216 -7.41 -0.79 -12.93
N ALA A 217 -8.15 -0.26 -13.91
CA ALA A 217 -9.61 -0.33 -13.88
C ALA A 217 -10.05 -1.79 -13.66
N GLY A 218 -10.81 -2.03 -12.58
CA GLY A 218 -11.22 -3.37 -12.19
C GLY A 218 -11.71 -3.43 -10.75
N GLU A 219 -11.87 -4.64 -10.24
CA GLU A 219 -12.47 -4.89 -8.93
C GLU A 219 -11.70 -4.24 -7.78
N LEU A 220 -10.37 -4.33 -7.76
CA LEU A 220 -9.56 -3.74 -6.67
C LEU A 220 -9.74 -2.23 -6.60
N ARG A 221 -9.74 -1.53 -7.74
CA ARG A 221 -9.98 -0.09 -7.77
C ARG A 221 -11.37 0.29 -7.25
N LEU A 222 -12.40 -0.47 -7.61
CA LEU A 222 -13.75 -0.26 -7.09
C LEU A 222 -13.81 -0.48 -5.59
N ARG A 223 -13.10 -1.48 -5.07
CA ARG A 223 -13.02 -1.76 -3.63
C ARG A 223 -12.30 -0.66 -2.88
N VAL A 224 -11.20 -0.13 -3.42
CA VAL A 224 -10.51 1.03 -2.83
C VAL A 224 -11.49 2.19 -2.71
N THR A 225 -12.18 2.54 -3.80
CA THR A 225 -13.15 3.64 -3.79
C THR A 225 -14.29 3.40 -2.78
N ALA A 226 -14.83 2.18 -2.74
CA ALA A 226 -15.89 1.83 -1.80
C ALA A 226 -15.42 1.88 -0.34
N ALA A 227 -14.20 1.42 -0.06
CA ALA A 227 -13.64 1.45 1.28
C ALA A 227 -13.34 2.88 1.76
N LEU A 228 -12.84 3.76 0.88
CA LEU A 228 -12.60 5.16 1.21
C LEU A 228 -13.90 5.95 1.44
N ASN A 229 -14.99 5.58 0.78
CA ASN A 229 -16.32 6.17 0.97
C ASN A 229 -17.13 5.54 2.13
N ASP A 230 -16.58 4.54 2.82
CA ASP A 230 -17.23 3.93 3.97
C ASP A 230 -16.87 4.70 5.26
N ARG A 231 -17.89 5.29 5.89
CA ARG A 231 -17.76 6.07 7.14
C ARG A 231 -17.21 5.28 8.33
N ASN A 232 -17.22 3.98 8.27
CA ASN A 232 -16.69 3.10 9.32
C ASN A 232 -15.24 2.69 9.08
N THR A 233 -14.67 3.04 7.93
CA THR A 233 -13.28 2.69 7.60
C THR A 233 -12.34 3.71 8.23
N SER A 234 -11.57 3.27 9.22
CA SER A 234 -10.47 4.05 9.82
C SER A 234 -9.24 3.99 8.93
N THR A 235 -8.66 5.14 8.60
CA THR A 235 -7.51 5.23 7.70
C THR A 235 -6.37 6.06 8.28
N ILE A 236 -5.13 5.63 7.96
CA ILE A 236 -3.90 6.39 8.17
C ILE A 236 -3.24 6.55 6.81
N SER A 237 -3.13 7.77 6.27
CA SER A 237 -2.32 7.97 5.06
C SER A 237 -0.87 8.27 5.41
N LEU A 238 0.05 7.56 4.73
CA LEU A 238 1.47 7.86 4.77
C LEU A 238 1.82 8.65 3.52
N GLY A 239 2.41 9.83 3.71
CA GLY A 239 2.95 10.54 2.57
C GLY A 239 2.33 11.91 2.24
N GLY A 240 1.36 12.41 2.99
CA GLY A 240 0.91 13.81 2.94
C GLY A 240 0.22 14.27 1.67
N ILE A 241 -0.33 13.36 0.88
CA ILE A 241 -1.19 13.71 -0.24
C ILE A 241 -2.63 13.64 0.27
N GLY A 242 -3.43 14.65 -0.07
CA GLY A 242 -4.80 14.78 0.41
C GLY A 242 -5.68 13.60 0.03
N LEU A 243 -5.67 12.56 0.86
CA LEU A 243 -6.59 11.44 0.71
C LEU A 243 -7.99 11.93 1.08
N VAL A 244 -8.92 11.80 0.14
CA VAL A 244 -10.33 12.06 0.38
C VAL A 244 -10.99 10.77 0.86
N THR A 245 -11.55 10.80 2.07
CA THR A 245 -12.26 9.67 2.67
C THR A 245 -13.43 10.17 3.52
N ASP A 246 -14.51 9.40 3.56
CA ASP A 246 -15.69 9.71 4.38
C ASP A 246 -15.55 9.22 5.83
N GLY A 247 -14.62 8.30 6.09
CA GLY A 247 -14.37 7.71 7.40
C GLY A 247 -13.35 8.48 8.26
N PRO A 248 -13.11 8.03 9.50
CA PRO A 248 -12.06 8.56 10.36
C PRO A 248 -10.70 8.50 9.67
N HIS A 249 -10.01 9.62 9.59
CA HIS A 249 -8.76 9.74 8.87
C HIS A 249 -7.73 10.60 9.59
N ILE A 250 -6.48 10.18 9.54
CA ILE A 250 -5.34 11.04 9.82
C ILE A 250 -4.31 10.96 8.71
N SER A 251 -3.76 12.10 8.32
CA SER A 251 -2.61 12.15 7.43
C SER A 251 -1.32 12.22 8.25
N VAL A 252 -0.41 11.31 7.95
CA VAL A 252 0.98 11.35 8.43
C VAL A 252 1.84 11.93 7.32
N ASP A 253 1.85 13.26 7.24
CA ASP A 253 2.46 13.99 6.13
C ASP A 253 3.99 13.91 6.14
N ALA A 254 4.57 13.75 7.30
CA ALA A 254 6.00 13.55 7.46
C ALA A 254 6.28 12.58 8.60
N LEU A 255 7.25 11.73 8.38
CA LEU A 255 7.94 10.97 9.42
C LEU A 255 9.30 11.62 9.66
N PRO A 256 9.93 11.44 10.84
CA PRO A 256 11.34 11.76 11.03
C PRO A 256 12.17 11.04 9.96
N ALA A 257 13.24 11.69 9.49
CA ALA A 257 14.10 11.14 8.45
C ALA A 257 14.56 9.71 8.79
N LEU A 258 14.39 8.81 7.83
CA LEU A 258 14.69 7.39 7.99
C LEU A 258 15.97 6.97 7.27
N LEU A 259 16.35 7.69 6.19
CA LEU A 259 17.56 7.41 5.43
C LEU A 259 18.83 7.93 6.11
N GLY A 260 18.73 8.92 6.98
CA GLY A 260 19.90 9.48 7.64
C GLY A 260 20.86 10.20 6.68
N VAL A 261 20.32 10.84 5.63
CA VAL A 261 21.10 11.56 4.62
C VAL A 261 21.94 12.65 5.27
N THR A 262 23.25 12.62 5.03
CA THR A 262 24.18 13.66 5.47
C THR A 262 24.81 14.30 4.24
N PRO A 263 24.46 15.56 3.90
CA PRO A 263 24.99 16.21 2.72
C PRO A 263 26.50 16.27 2.70
N SER A 264 27.08 15.94 1.56
CA SER A 264 28.51 16.08 1.28
C SER A 264 28.71 17.28 0.35
N SER A 265 29.87 17.89 0.38
CA SER A 265 30.23 19.00 -0.52
C SER A 265 31.22 18.54 -1.57
N SER A 266 30.95 18.84 -2.83
CA SER A 266 31.88 18.64 -3.95
C SER A 266 32.36 19.97 -4.52
N SER A 267 33.39 19.93 -5.38
CA SER A 267 33.92 21.13 -6.04
C SER A 267 32.98 21.66 -7.13
N LYS A 268 32.15 20.79 -7.70
CA LYS A 268 31.09 21.10 -8.66
C LYS A 268 29.77 20.69 -8.04
N LYS A 269 28.73 21.51 -8.19
CA LYS A 269 27.43 21.23 -7.62
C LYS A 269 26.73 20.12 -8.39
N THR A 270 26.09 19.23 -7.69
CA THR A 270 25.33 18.11 -8.27
C THR A 270 23.83 18.41 -8.26
N LEU A 271 23.22 18.40 -9.44
CA LEU A 271 21.77 18.43 -9.62
C LEU A 271 21.26 16.99 -9.68
N GLY A 272 20.76 16.49 -8.55
CA GLY A 272 20.15 15.17 -8.47
C GLY A 272 18.78 15.15 -9.15
N ILE A 273 18.52 14.11 -9.95
CA ILE A 273 17.24 13.90 -10.64
C ILE A 273 16.78 12.48 -10.27
N VAL A 274 15.72 12.41 -9.48
CA VAL A 274 15.15 11.08 -9.13
C VAL A 274 14.39 10.55 -10.32
N ALA A 275 14.88 9.44 -10.87
CA ALA A 275 14.30 8.75 -11.99
C ALA A 275 14.52 7.25 -11.83
N ASP A 276 13.44 6.47 -11.77
CA ASP A 276 13.47 5.02 -11.65
C ASP A 276 12.76 4.41 -12.87
N ALA A 277 13.52 3.69 -13.69
CA ALA A 277 13.00 3.07 -14.90
C ALA A 277 12.13 1.83 -14.63
N SER A 278 12.18 1.26 -13.42
CA SER A 278 11.45 0.05 -13.06
C SER A 278 9.96 0.30 -12.82
N SER A 279 9.58 1.55 -12.58
CA SER A 279 8.19 1.95 -12.34
C SER A 279 7.56 2.55 -13.59
N PRO A 280 6.33 2.11 -13.95
CA PRO A 280 5.57 2.75 -15.04
C PRO A 280 5.22 4.21 -14.74
N GLU A 281 5.29 4.62 -13.49
CA GLU A 281 5.08 6.00 -13.03
C GLU A 281 6.34 6.86 -13.20
N SER A 282 7.46 6.26 -13.63
CA SER A 282 8.71 6.97 -13.86
C SER A 282 8.61 7.85 -15.09
N LEU A 283 9.02 9.10 -14.94
CA LEU A 283 9.05 10.10 -16.01
C LEU A 283 10.46 10.27 -16.59
N VAL A 284 11.26 9.19 -16.67
CA VAL A 284 12.67 9.24 -17.11
C VAL A 284 12.85 10.01 -18.42
N SER A 285 12.07 9.65 -19.44
CA SER A 285 12.17 10.32 -20.77
C SER A 285 11.85 11.81 -20.70
N ARG A 286 10.88 12.18 -19.87
CA ARG A 286 10.50 13.58 -19.65
C ARG A 286 11.55 14.32 -18.83
N SER A 287 12.15 13.66 -17.85
CA SER A 287 13.25 14.21 -17.06
C SER A 287 14.45 14.52 -17.94
N VAL A 288 14.82 13.60 -18.82
CA VAL A 288 15.91 13.80 -19.79
C VAL A 288 15.60 14.98 -20.71
N ALA A 289 14.40 15.02 -21.30
CA ALA A 289 14.00 16.11 -22.19
C ALA A 289 13.95 17.47 -21.48
N ALA A 290 13.48 17.51 -20.24
CA ALA A 290 13.41 18.75 -19.46
C ALA A 290 14.81 19.27 -19.06
N ILE A 291 15.74 18.39 -18.72
CA ILE A 291 17.14 18.78 -18.49
C ILE A 291 17.81 19.26 -19.77
N ASP A 292 17.61 18.57 -20.89
CA ASP A 292 18.11 19.01 -22.20
C ASP A 292 17.62 20.40 -22.56
N GLU A 293 16.34 20.65 -22.36
CA GLU A 293 15.74 21.97 -22.60
C GLU A 293 16.30 23.02 -21.64
N ALA A 294 16.50 22.71 -20.37
CA ALA A 294 17.08 23.61 -19.40
C ALA A 294 18.52 24.01 -19.75
N LEU A 295 19.33 23.05 -20.20
CA LEU A 295 20.70 23.26 -20.67
C LEU A 295 20.71 24.08 -21.99
N ALA A 296 19.86 23.72 -22.96
CA ALA A 296 19.77 24.40 -24.25
C ALA A 296 19.37 25.86 -24.10
N ARG A 297 18.51 26.17 -23.17
CA ARG A 297 18.06 27.54 -22.86
C ARG A 297 19.01 28.31 -21.96
N GLY A 298 20.10 27.68 -21.46
CA GLY A 298 21.01 28.27 -20.49
C GLY A 298 20.38 28.56 -19.13
N LEU A 299 19.29 27.86 -18.78
CA LEU A 299 18.64 27.99 -17.48
C LEU A 299 19.41 27.28 -16.38
N VAL A 300 20.16 26.23 -16.74
CA VAL A 300 21.11 25.53 -15.89
C VAL A 300 22.51 25.67 -16.51
N ASP A 301 23.45 26.22 -15.74
CA ASP A 301 24.83 26.38 -16.20
C ASP A 301 25.61 25.10 -15.99
N ASN A 302 25.99 24.42 -17.06
CA ASN A 302 26.75 23.16 -17.01
C ASN A 302 28.20 23.33 -16.50
N SER A 303 28.70 24.55 -16.42
CA SER A 303 30.00 24.81 -15.79
C SER A 303 29.94 24.76 -14.26
N GLU A 304 28.78 25.06 -13.70
CA GLU A 304 28.52 25.05 -12.25
C GLU A 304 27.84 23.76 -11.78
N TRP A 305 26.91 23.24 -12.59
CA TRP A 305 26.05 22.11 -12.23
C TRP A 305 26.34 20.86 -13.05
N GLU A 306 26.34 19.70 -12.39
CA GLU A 306 26.44 18.38 -12.99
C GLU A 306 25.13 17.61 -12.78
N PRO A 307 24.41 17.27 -13.84
CA PRO A 307 23.21 16.43 -13.74
C PRO A 307 23.57 15.00 -13.30
N HIS A 308 22.86 14.50 -12.31
CA HIS A 308 23.03 13.14 -11.78
C HIS A 308 21.67 12.44 -11.63
N PHE A 309 21.45 11.33 -12.31
CA PHE A 309 20.24 10.54 -12.20
C PHE A 309 20.37 9.56 -11.05
N ILE A 310 19.41 9.59 -10.11
CA ILE A 310 19.36 8.75 -8.92
C ILE A 310 18.26 7.72 -9.08
N GLY A 311 18.56 6.44 -8.84
CA GLY A 311 17.64 5.32 -8.98
C GLY A 311 17.62 4.70 -10.37
N LEU A 312 18.50 5.13 -11.26
CA LEU A 312 18.58 4.64 -12.62
C LEU A 312 19.82 3.75 -12.81
N ASP A 313 19.60 2.50 -13.21
CA ASP A 313 20.65 1.59 -13.65
C ASP A 313 20.61 1.49 -15.18
N ALA A 314 21.29 2.39 -15.84
CA ALA A 314 21.30 2.47 -17.29
C ALA A 314 22.69 2.83 -17.82
N ARG A 315 22.82 2.84 -19.14
CA ARG A 315 24.00 3.39 -19.78
C ARG A 315 24.08 4.90 -19.56
N PRO A 316 25.26 5.51 -19.49
CA PRO A 316 25.41 6.95 -19.36
C PRO A 316 24.51 7.70 -20.36
N ILE A 317 23.78 8.69 -19.86
CA ILE A 317 22.88 9.52 -20.66
C ILE A 317 23.69 10.71 -21.16
N THR A 318 23.81 10.85 -22.49
CA THR A 318 24.41 12.04 -23.09
C THR A 318 23.31 13.07 -23.33
N LEU A 319 23.44 14.20 -22.69
CA LEU A 319 22.56 15.35 -22.78
C LEU A 319 23.07 16.34 -23.86
N MET A 320 22.29 17.39 -24.11
CA MET A 320 22.64 18.48 -25.03
C MET A 320 24.04 19.06 -24.74
N GLY A 321 24.78 19.43 -25.77
CA GLY A 321 26.12 19.98 -25.63
C GLY A 321 27.17 18.99 -25.17
N SER A 322 26.92 17.69 -25.37
CA SER A 322 27.82 16.59 -24.95
C SER A 322 28.01 16.50 -23.42
N VAL A 323 27.09 17.04 -22.64
CA VAL A 323 27.08 16.84 -21.20
C VAL A 323 26.72 15.39 -20.90
N VAL A 324 27.58 14.69 -20.18
CA VAL A 324 27.31 13.32 -19.74
C VAL A 324 26.75 13.38 -18.32
N ALA A 325 25.48 12.95 -18.16
CA ALA A 325 24.90 12.81 -16.83
C ALA A 325 25.44 11.56 -16.16
N THR A 326 25.87 11.70 -14.91
CA THR A 326 26.25 10.59 -14.05
C THR A 326 25.01 9.88 -13.51
N GLN A 327 25.16 8.66 -12.97
CA GLN A 327 24.04 7.85 -12.51
C GLN A 327 24.40 7.03 -11.28
N SER A 328 23.42 6.80 -10.42
CA SER A 328 23.49 5.87 -9.30
C SER A 328 22.31 4.91 -9.35
N ALA A 329 22.59 3.63 -9.49
CA ALA A 329 21.61 2.59 -9.21
C ALA A 329 21.40 2.52 -7.69
N CYS A 330 20.16 2.51 -7.25
CA CYS A 330 19.84 2.48 -5.83
C CYS A 330 18.84 1.33 -5.57
N GLY A 331 19.33 0.25 -4.97
CA GLY A 331 18.54 -0.92 -4.59
C GLY A 331 18.33 -1.02 -3.07
N THR A 332 19.18 -0.36 -2.27
CA THR A 332 19.13 -0.38 -0.81
C THR A 332 18.96 1.01 -0.23
N PRO A 333 18.44 1.15 1.00
CA PRO A 333 18.34 2.43 1.69
C PRO A 333 19.69 3.15 1.84
N GLU A 334 20.77 2.41 2.06
CA GLU A 334 22.11 2.95 2.18
C GLU A 334 22.59 3.56 0.86
N GLU A 335 22.34 2.89 -0.27
CA GLU A 335 22.66 3.42 -1.61
C GLU A 335 21.84 4.67 -1.93
N TRP A 336 20.57 4.72 -1.51
CA TRP A 336 19.75 5.92 -1.63
C TRP A 336 20.28 7.06 -0.76
N ALA A 337 20.65 6.78 0.49
CA ALA A 337 21.22 7.78 1.38
C ALA A 337 22.52 8.34 0.83
N ASP A 338 23.40 7.48 0.30
CA ASP A 338 24.66 7.88 -0.31
C ASP A 338 24.43 8.75 -1.55
N ALA A 339 23.59 8.31 -2.50
CA ALA A 339 23.29 9.06 -3.70
C ALA A 339 22.67 10.44 -3.41
N LEU A 340 21.73 10.51 -2.46
CA LEU A 340 21.14 11.76 -2.03
C LEU A 340 22.15 12.67 -1.33
N SER A 341 23.11 12.12 -0.60
CA SER A 341 24.12 12.90 0.13
C SER A 341 25.00 13.75 -0.78
N HIS A 342 25.15 13.34 -2.04
CA HIS A 342 25.95 14.04 -3.04
C HIS A 342 25.17 15.11 -3.80
N ALA A 343 23.84 15.22 -3.63
CA ALA A 343 23.03 16.22 -4.31
C ALA A 343 23.05 17.56 -3.57
N ASP A 344 23.41 18.64 -4.27
CA ASP A 344 23.28 20.02 -3.76
C ASP A 344 21.87 20.56 -4.00
N ALA A 345 21.21 20.08 -5.06
CA ALA A 345 19.82 20.32 -5.37
C ALA A 345 19.18 19.04 -5.92
N LEU A 346 17.92 18.84 -5.62
CA LEU A 346 17.18 17.63 -6.02
C LEU A 346 15.88 17.98 -6.71
N VAL A 347 15.66 17.33 -7.84
CA VAL A 347 14.38 17.34 -8.56
C VAL A 347 13.79 15.93 -8.52
N VAL A 348 12.55 15.83 -8.10
CA VAL A 348 11.80 14.59 -8.13
C VAL A 348 10.72 14.67 -9.19
N LEU A 349 10.88 13.90 -10.25
CA LEU A 349 9.97 13.76 -11.38
C LEU A 349 9.38 12.35 -11.38
N ARG A 350 8.68 12.01 -10.32
CA ARG A 350 8.05 10.71 -10.17
C ARG A 350 6.61 10.88 -9.70
N ALA A 351 5.69 10.25 -10.37
CA ALA A 351 4.30 10.22 -9.95
C ALA A 351 4.14 9.40 -8.66
N GLY A 352 3.20 9.81 -7.80
CA GLY A 352 2.80 9.06 -6.61
C GLY A 352 3.56 9.41 -5.32
N THR A 353 3.16 8.74 -4.24
CA THR A 353 3.66 8.97 -2.87
C THR A 353 5.14 8.70 -2.69
N GLU A 354 5.71 7.84 -3.52
CA GLU A 354 7.11 7.42 -3.41
C GLU A 354 8.07 8.57 -3.74
N GLY A 355 7.72 9.38 -4.77
CA GLY A 355 8.50 10.58 -5.11
C GLY A 355 8.46 11.61 -3.99
N ALA A 356 7.28 11.90 -3.47
CA ALA A 356 7.09 12.83 -2.36
C ALA A 356 7.84 12.39 -1.09
N TRP A 357 8.02 11.09 -0.89
CA TRP A 357 8.81 10.57 0.21
C TRP A 357 10.30 10.94 0.07
N ILE A 358 10.91 10.63 -1.08
CA ILE A 358 12.33 10.96 -1.34
C ILE A 358 12.57 12.46 -1.28
N ALA A 359 11.67 13.27 -1.84
CA ALA A 359 11.75 14.72 -1.76
C ALA A 359 11.82 15.21 -0.29
N ARG A 360 11.05 14.60 0.59
CA ARG A 360 11.05 14.95 2.03
C ARG A 360 12.29 14.48 2.77
N GLU A 361 12.80 13.29 2.47
CA GLU A 361 14.07 12.83 3.05
C GLU A 361 15.21 13.80 2.71
N ALA A 362 15.33 14.20 1.44
CA ALA A 362 16.30 15.17 0.98
C ALA A 362 16.11 16.55 1.63
N ALA A 363 14.89 17.06 1.66
CA ALA A 363 14.57 18.33 2.30
C ALA A 363 14.84 18.29 3.82
N SER A 364 14.63 17.17 4.49
CA SER A 364 14.95 16.99 5.90
C SER A 364 16.46 17.05 6.17
N ALA A 365 17.26 16.67 5.18
CA ALA A 365 18.72 16.81 5.22
C ALA A 365 19.20 18.23 4.84
N GLY A 366 18.29 19.13 4.45
CA GLY A 366 18.63 20.50 4.05
C GLY A 366 19.01 20.65 2.58
N ILE A 367 18.78 19.65 1.75
CA ILE A 367 19.00 19.71 0.30
C ILE A 367 17.87 20.55 -0.34
N ALA A 368 18.22 21.48 -1.23
CA ALA A 368 17.23 22.24 -1.99
C ALA A 368 16.45 21.26 -2.88
N THR A 369 15.14 21.15 -2.68
CA THR A 369 14.34 20.10 -3.30
C THR A 369 13.11 20.68 -3.97
N GLN A 370 12.89 20.28 -5.24
CA GLN A 370 11.67 20.55 -5.98
C GLN A 370 10.96 19.20 -6.21
N ASP A 371 9.82 19.05 -5.57
CA ASP A 371 8.92 17.95 -5.85
C ASP A 371 7.98 18.36 -6.98
N LEU A 372 8.19 17.78 -8.15
CA LEU A 372 7.34 17.92 -9.32
C LEU A 372 6.40 16.72 -9.45
N THR A 373 6.16 16.02 -8.35
CA THR A 373 5.15 14.96 -8.28
C THR A 373 3.80 15.60 -8.53
N PRO A 374 3.10 15.28 -9.62
CA PRO A 374 1.91 16.03 -9.97
C PRO A 374 0.73 15.63 -9.12
N GLU A 375 0.05 16.61 -8.61
CA GLU A 375 -1.34 16.42 -8.20
C GLU A 375 -2.27 16.18 -9.39
N SER A 376 -1.85 16.45 -10.62
CA SER A 376 -2.64 16.15 -11.82
C SER A 376 -1.87 16.02 -13.14
N ASP A 377 -0.79 16.74 -13.44
CA ASP A 377 -0.46 17.00 -14.85
C ASP A 377 1.02 16.93 -15.28
N ALA A 378 1.96 16.33 -14.54
CA ALA A 378 3.34 16.23 -15.07
C ALA A 378 3.43 15.35 -16.34
N MET A 379 2.46 14.47 -16.55
CA MET A 379 2.31 13.77 -17.82
C MET A 379 1.90 14.73 -18.95
N THR A 380 1.24 15.82 -18.64
CA THR A 380 0.70 16.81 -19.60
C THR A 380 1.42 18.16 -19.58
N SER A 381 2.23 18.44 -18.54
CA SER A 381 3.02 19.69 -18.48
C SER A 381 3.96 19.83 -19.67
N ASP A 382 4.11 21.03 -20.18
CA ASP A 382 5.08 21.32 -21.23
C ASP A 382 6.52 21.06 -20.71
N ILE A 383 7.37 20.51 -21.55
CA ILE A 383 8.79 20.30 -21.26
C ILE A 383 9.48 21.62 -20.87
N ALA A 384 9.09 22.74 -21.50
CA ALA A 384 9.61 24.06 -21.18
C ALA A 384 9.27 24.52 -19.76
N ASP A 385 8.09 24.16 -19.23
CA ASP A 385 7.68 24.47 -17.86
C ASP A 385 8.44 23.58 -16.86
N LEU A 386 8.63 22.30 -17.17
CA LEU A 386 9.47 21.41 -16.39
C LEU A 386 10.92 21.89 -16.36
N ALA A 387 11.49 22.32 -17.48
CA ALA A 387 12.83 22.88 -17.55
C ALA A 387 12.97 24.13 -16.67
N THR A 388 11.96 25.00 -16.66
CA THR A 388 11.92 26.20 -15.82
C THR A 388 11.86 25.82 -14.33
N SER A 389 11.05 24.83 -13.97
CA SER A 389 10.95 24.32 -12.60
C SER A 389 12.26 23.69 -12.13
N ILE A 390 12.96 22.94 -12.98
CA ILE A 390 14.29 22.40 -12.70
C ILE A 390 15.31 23.52 -12.44
N ALA A 391 15.28 24.57 -13.25
CA ALA A 391 16.18 25.71 -13.08
C ALA A 391 15.90 26.47 -11.76
N GLN A 392 14.65 26.52 -11.33
CA GLN A 392 14.30 27.19 -10.06
C GLN A 392 14.99 26.54 -8.86
N VAL A 393 15.09 25.20 -8.82
CA VAL A 393 15.71 24.52 -7.69
C VAL A 393 17.20 24.84 -7.54
N THR A 394 17.91 25.05 -8.65
CA THR A 394 19.34 25.39 -8.63
C THR A 394 19.62 26.78 -8.02
N SER A 395 18.60 27.65 -8.00
CA SER A 395 18.67 28.98 -7.39
C SER A 395 18.06 29.04 -5.99
N GLN A 396 17.42 27.98 -5.52
CA GLN A 396 16.81 27.94 -4.19
C GLN A 396 17.86 27.81 -3.08
N LYS A 397 17.57 28.45 -1.96
CA LYS A 397 18.33 28.17 -0.74
C LYS A 397 17.86 26.85 -0.14
N PRO A 398 18.78 26.06 0.48
CA PRO A 398 18.40 24.88 1.21
C PRO A 398 17.23 25.14 2.15
N ALA A 399 16.26 24.26 2.16
CA ALA A 399 15.13 24.34 3.07
C ALA A 399 15.64 24.17 4.53
N LYS A 400 15.01 24.88 5.47
CA LYS A 400 15.28 24.57 6.87
C LYS A 400 14.75 23.16 7.17
N PRO A 401 15.56 22.28 7.79
CA PRO A 401 15.09 20.96 8.17
C PRO A 401 13.79 21.02 8.97
N VAL A 402 12.79 20.28 8.55
CA VAL A 402 11.52 20.17 9.29
C VAL A 402 11.75 19.15 10.40
N SER A 403 11.81 19.58 11.65
CA SER A 403 11.95 18.67 12.77
C SER A 403 10.60 18.08 13.15
N VAL A 404 10.28 16.92 12.58
CA VAL A 404 9.17 16.09 13.04
C VAL A 404 9.70 15.11 14.07
N THR A 405 9.02 14.97 15.19
CA THR A 405 9.42 14.02 16.23
C THR A 405 8.52 12.78 16.19
N TRP A 406 9.10 11.61 16.43
CA TRP A 406 8.34 10.36 16.51
C TRP A 406 7.24 10.42 17.57
N ASP A 407 7.50 11.04 18.70
CA ASP A 407 6.53 11.21 19.79
C ASP A 407 5.25 11.92 19.32
N ALA A 408 5.38 12.99 18.57
CA ALA A 408 4.23 13.73 18.05
C ALA A 408 3.42 12.89 17.07
N VAL A 409 4.09 12.19 16.15
CA VAL A 409 3.44 11.31 15.17
C VAL A 409 2.72 10.16 15.88
N VAL A 410 3.42 9.44 16.75
CA VAL A 410 2.88 8.26 17.44
C VAL A 410 1.70 8.61 18.33
N LYS A 411 1.77 9.68 19.11
CA LYS A 411 0.64 10.15 19.93
C LYS A 411 -0.61 10.44 19.10
N ARG A 412 -0.43 10.99 17.91
CA ARG A 412 -1.52 11.28 16.99
C ARG A 412 -2.16 9.99 16.45
N VAL A 413 -1.31 9.03 16.06
CA VAL A 413 -1.75 7.70 15.58
C VAL A 413 -2.49 6.93 16.67
N LEU A 414 -1.94 6.81 17.86
CA LEU A 414 -2.58 6.10 18.97
C LEU A 414 -3.93 6.71 19.36
N ARG A 415 -4.01 8.05 19.40
CA ARG A 415 -5.28 8.76 19.66
C ARG A 415 -6.31 8.44 18.57
N HIS A 416 -5.91 8.39 17.31
CA HIS A 416 -6.78 8.03 16.20
C HIS A 416 -7.32 6.60 16.33
N MET A 417 -6.49 5.68 16.79
CA MET A 417 -6.88 4.29 17.06
C MET A 417 -7.74 4.12 18.34
N GLY A 418 -7.99 5.20 19.09
CA GLY A 418 -8.67 5.10 20.39
C GLY A 418 -7.83 4.47 21.48
N ALA A 419 -6.52 4.35 21.28
CA ALA A 419 -5.57 3.78 22.23
C ALA A 419 -4.97 4.88 23.12
N SER A 420 -4.74 4.56 24.39
CA SER A 420 -3.99 5.45 25.31
C SER A 420 -2.49 5.24 25.10
N ALA A 421 -1.75 6.34 24.99
CA ALA A 421 -0.29 6.36 24.92
C ALA A 421 0.31 6.31 26.33
#